data_5417873cda8bbbfc53acd96e98af9123
#
_entry.id   5417873cda8bbbfc53acd96e98af9123
#
_cell.length_a   1.000
_cell.length_b   1.000
_cell.length_c   1.000
_cell.angle_alpha   90.00
_cell.angle_beta   90.00
_cell.angle_gamma   90.00
#
_symmetry.space_group_name_H-M   'P 1'
#
loop_
_entity.id
_entity.type
_entity.pdbx_description
1 polymer ?
#
loop_
_entity_poly.entity_id
_entity_poly.type
_entity_poly.pdbx_seq_one_letter_code
_entity_poly.pdbx_strand_id
1 'polypeptide(L)'
;MQVLVPTATHGECDMAAKKTIFVAFAMKDERARDFLKGQSLNTNSPFEYIDMSVKEAYDAEWKSRVRTRIRRSDGVLALVSKNSLESSGQKWEIGCAKEEKKPLRGIFAYRDDRTNLSGVSTMIWNWDSIKKWIDDL
;
A
#
# COMPACT_ATOMS: atom_id res chain seq x y z
N MET A 1 14.57 4.90 35.35
CA MET A 1 14.77 4.96 34.63
C MET A 1 14.87 4.98 33.82
N GLN A 2 14.63 4.45 33.75
CA GLN A 2 14.66 4.43 32.79
C GLN A 2 14.68 4.29 31.99
N VAL A 3 14.48 3.97 32.56
CA VAL A 3 14.51 3.98 31.60
C VAL A 3 14.50 3.99 30.77
N LEU A 4 14.25 3.72 31.14
CA LEU A 4 14.26 3.89 30.15
C LEU A 4 14.41 3.82 29.37
N VAL A 5 14.30 3.68 29.75
CA VAL A 5 14.49 3.77 28.76
C VAL A 5 14.58 3.85 27.93
N PRO A 6 14.52 3.70 28.01
CA PRO A 6 14.75 3.88 27.02
C PRO A 6 14.91 4.06 26.29
N THR A 7 14.88 3.99 26.49
CA THR A 7 15.08 4.17 25.56
C THR A 7 15.18 4.25 24.71
N ALA A 8 15.08 4.14 24.98
CA ALA A 8 15.25 4.23 24.08
C ALA A 8 15.20 4.53 23.37
N THR A 9 15.19 4.50 23.57
CA THR A 9 15.23 4.72 22.76
C THR A 9 15.10 5.19 21.94
N HIS A 10 15.11 5.30 21.77
CA HIS A 10 15.16 5.71 20.75
C HIS A 10 15.43 5.47 19.54
N GLY A 11 16.30 5.10 19.13
CA GLY A 11 16.72 4.84 17.75
C GLY A 11 16.20 3.54 17.24
N GLU A 12 16.43 2.51 17.88
CA GLU A 12 15.90 1.20 17.51
C GLU A 12 14.38 1.18 17.48
N CYS A 13 13.78 2.06 18.25
CA CYS A 13 12.33 2.20 18.21
C CYS A 13 11.85 2.70 16.87
N ASP A 14 12.67 3.50 16.18
CA ASP A 14 12.34 4.01 14.86
C ASP A 14 12.18 2.89 13.85
N MET A 15 13.02 1.87 13.95
CA MET A 15 12.89 0.72 13.07
C MET A 15 11.60 -0.04 13.34
N ALA A 16 11.25 -0.18 14.61
CA ALA A 16 10.02 -0.85 14.99
C ALA A 16 8.79 -0.05 14.58
N ALA A 17 8.94 1.26 14.39
CA ALA A 17 7.84 2.13 14.02
C ALA A 17 7.57 2.15 12.51
N LYS A 18 8.40 1.51 11.72
CA LYS A 18 8.20 1.45 10.28
C LYS A 18 6.92 0.71 9.95
N LYS A 19 6.11 1.31 9.09
CA LYS A 19 4.84 0.72 8.69
C LYS A 19 5.02 -0.20 7.50
N THR A 20 4.16 -1.20 7.43
CA THR A 20 4.14 -2.15 6.31
C THR A 20 2.91 -1.83 5.46
N ILE A 21 3.15 -1.53 4.20
CA ILE A 21 2.09 -1.11 3.27
C ILE A 21 1.93 -2.15 2.17
N PHE A 22 0.70 -2.63 1.99
CA PHE A 22 0.37 -3.48 0.87
C PHE A 22 -0.08 -2.60 -0.29
N VAL A 23 0.51 -2.79 -1.47
CA VAL A 23 0.16 -1.99 -2.64
C VAL A 23 -0.70 -2.82 -3.59
N ALA A 24 -1.94 -2.37 -3.79
CA ALA A 24 -2.89 -3.02 -4.69
C ALA A 24 -2.86 -2.28 -6.03
N PHE A 25 -2.59 -2.99 -7.12
CA PHE A 25 -2.49 -2.38 -8.44
C PHE A 25 -2.95 -3.34 -9.53
N ALA A 26 -3.43 -2.79 -10.65
CA ALA A 26 -3.73 -3.57 -11.83
C ALA A 26 -2.42 -3.94 -12.53
N MET A 27 -2.34 -5.12 -13.12
CA MET A 27 -1.10 -5.58 -13.78
C MET A 27 -0.60 -4.59 -14.83
N LYS A 28 -1.51 -3.95 -15.54
CA LYS A 28 -1.12 -2.96 -16.56
C LYS A 28 -0.45 -1.73 -15.97
N ASP A 29 -0.55 -1.54 -14.66
CA ASP A 29 0.05 -0.41 -13.96
C ASP A 29 1.34 -0.79 -13.23
N GLU A 30 1.97 -1.87 -13.65
CA GLU A 30 3.20 -2.35 -13.03
C GLU A 30 4.30 -1.29 -13.00
N ARG A 31 4.39 -0.48 -14.05
CA ARG A 31 5.39 0.59 -14.07
C ARG A 31 5.16 1.64 -12.99
N ALA A 32 3.89 1.96 -12.75
CA ALA A 32 3.56 2.90 -11.68
C ALA A 32 3.95 2.31 -10.32
N ARG A 33 3.69 1.02 -10.12
CA ARG A 33 4.10 0.31 -8.92
C ARG A 33 5.62 0.37 -8.73
N ASP A 34 6.37 0.15 -9.81
CA ASP A 34 7.83 0.20 -9.75
C ASP A 34 8.32 1.60 -9.41
N PHE A 35 7.66 2.63 -9.93
CA PHE A 35 8.01 4.01 -9.63
C PHE A 35 7.78 4.31 -8.14
N LEU A 36 6.66 3.88 -7.59
CA LEU A 36 6.38 4.06 -6.17
C LEU A 36 7.42 3.36 -5.30
N LYS A 37 7.79 2.14 -5.67
CA LYS A 37 8.81 1.40 -4.97
C LYS A 37 10.14 2.13 -4.99
N GLY A 38 10.52 2.66 -6.16
CA GLY A 38 11.76 3.43 -6.29
C GLY A 38 11.75 4.68 -5.42
N GLN A 39 10.63 5.39 -5.37
CA GLN A 39 10.50 6.55 -4.50
C GLN A 39 10.69 6.17 -3.04
N SER A 40 10.09 5.07 -2.62
CA SER A 40 10.18 4.65 -1.22
C SER A 40 11.61 4.30 -0.83
N LEU A 41 12.39 3.73 -1.75
CA LEU A 41 13.77 3.35 -1.48
C LEU A 41 14.69 4.57 -1.44
N ASN A 42 14.41 5.58 -2.25
CA ASN A 42 15.27 6.75 -2.40
C ASN A 42 15.04 7.84 -1.36
N THR A 43 13.93 7.82 -0.66
CA THR A 43 13.53 8.93 0.20
C THR A 43 13.51 8.60 1.68
N ASN A 44 14.17 7.53 2.10
CA ASN A 44 14.12 7.09 3.50
C ASN A 44 12.68 7.00 3.98
N SER A 45 11.94 6.22 3.25
CA SER A 45 10.51 6.06 3.46
C SER A 45 10.19 5.58 4.89
N PRO A 46 9.07 6.03 5.46
CA PRO A 46 8.61 5.55 6.76
C PRO A 46 7.96 4.18 6.69
N PHE A 47 7.98 3.51 5.55
CA PHE A 47 7.31 2.23 5.41
C PHE A 47 8.17 1.22 4.69
N GLU A 48 7.81 -0.04 4.90
CA GLU A 48 8.38 -1.17 4.22
C GLU A 48 7.44 -1.57 3.09
N TYR A 49 7.98 -1.68 1.88
CA TYR A 49 7.18 -1.93 0.69
C TYR A 49 6.87 -3.41 0.56
N ILE A 50 5.58 -3.74 0.49
CA ILE A 50 5.14 -5.10 0.18
C ILE A 50 4.64 -5.10 -1.25
N ASP A 51 5.29 -5.90 -2.08
CA ASP A 51 4.95 -6.04 -3.48
C ASP A 51 4.25 -7.36 -3.73
N MET A 52 3.05 -7.29 -4.27
CA MET A 52 2.31 -8.46 -4.71
C MET A 52 2.19 -8.43 -6.21
N SER A 53 3.13 -9.04 -6.87
CA SER A 53 3.05 -9.23 -8.30
C SER A 53 2.16 -10.43 -8.57
N VAL A 54 1.04 -10.21 -9.24
CA VAL A 54 0.11 -11.28 -9.57
C VAL A 54 0.35 -11.69 -11.00
N LYS A 55 0.97 -12.82 -11.19
CA LYS A 55 1.26 -13.36 -12.53
C LYS A 55 0.44 -14.61 -12.81
N GLU A 56 -0.24 -15.10 -11.79
CA GLU A 56 -0.99 -16.33 -11.87
C GLU A 56 -2.49 -16.07 -11.86
N ALA A 57 -3.26 -17.07 -12.20
CA ALA A 57 -4.69 -16.99 -12.06
C ALA A 57 -5.06 -16.78 -10.58
N TYR A 58 -6.17 -16.10 -10.35
CA TYR A 58 -6.61 -15.77 -8.99
C TYR A 58 -7.30 -16.99 -8.37
N ASP A 59 -6.51 -18.01 -8.07
CA ASP A 59 -7.04 -19.21 -7.43
C ASP A 59 -7.13 -19.03 -5.91
N ALA A 60 -7.64 -20.06 -5.24
CA ALA A 60 -7.83 -20.00 -3.80
C ALA A 60 -6.51 -19.82 -3.06
N GLU A 61 -5.45 -20.43 -3.56
CA GLU A 61 -4.13 -20.35 -2.92
C GLU A 61 -3.59 -18.92 -3.01
N TRP A 62 -3.71 -18.28 -4.19
CA TRP A 62 -3.30 -16.89 -4.36
C TRP A 62 -4.07 -15.99 -3.40
N LYS A 63 -5.38 -16.18 -3.32
CA LYS A 63 -6.22 -15.37 -2.45
C LYS A 63 -5.83 -15.52 -0.98
N SER A 64 -5.51 -16.74 -0.58
CA SER A 64 -5.09 -16.99 0.81
C SER A 64 -3.79 -16.29 1.14
N ARG A 65 -2.80 -16.35 0.23
CA ARG A 65 -1.52 -15.68 0.44
C ARG A 65 -1.68 -14.17 0.51
N VAL A 66 -2.47 -13.61 -0.39
CA VAL A 66 -2.69 -12.17 -0.42
C VAL A 66 -3.40 -11.72 0.85
N ARG A 67 -4.43 -12.43 1.27
CA ARG A 67 -5.16 -12.09 2.49
C ARG A 67 -4.22 -12.06 3.70
N THR A 68 -3.33 -13.04 3.80
CA THR A 68 -2.35 -13.08 4.89
C THR A 68 -1.48 -11.84 4.88
N ARG A 69 -1.01 -11.40 3.70
CA ARG A 69 -0.17 -10.22 3.60
C ARG A 69 -0.93 -8.94 3.94
N ILE A 70 -2.18 -8.86 3.52
CA ILE A 70 -3.02 -7.71 3.85
C ILE A 70 -3.24 -7.64 5.36
N ARG A 71 -3.51 -8.77 5.99
CA ARG A 71 -3.66 -8.82 7.45
C ARG A 71 -2.44 -8.33 8.20
N ARG A 72 -1.27 -8.63 7.68
CA ARG A 72 0.00 -8.24 8.31
C ARG A 72 0.38 -6.80 8.02
N SER A 73 -0.29 -6.16 7.07
CA SER A 73 0.03 -4.77 6.72
C SER A 73 -0.63 -3.82 7.71
N ASP A 74 -0.09 -2.61 7.75
CA ASP A 74 -0.68 -1.52 8.53
C ASP A 74 -1.69 -0.74 7.72
N GLY A 75 -1.64 -0.85 6.41
CA GLY A 75 -2.58 -0.21 5.52
C GLY A 75 -2.39 -0.66 4.08
N VAL A 76 -3.38 -0.35 3.24
CA VAL A 76 -3.38 -0.71 1.83
C VAL A 76 -3.44 0.55 0.99
N LEU A 77 -2.51 0.68 0.05
CA LEU A 77 -2.45 1.79 -0.88
C LEU A 77 -2.79 1.27 -2.27
N ALA A 78 -3.83 1.82 -2.88
CA ALA A 78 -4.29 1.38 -4.20
C ALA A 78 -3.81 2.36 -5.27
N LEU A 79 -3.19 1.84 -6.34
CA LEU A 79 -2.83 2.64 -7.50
C LEU A 79 -4.04 2.66 -8.43
N VAL A 80 -4.69 3.82 -8.54
CA VAL A 80 -5.96 3.94 -9.26
C VAL A 80 -5.74 4.48 -10.67
N SER A 81 -6.30 3.78 -11.65
CA SER A 81 -6.28 4.19 -13.05
C SER A 81 -7.50 3.58 -13.74
N LYS A 82 -7.66 3.91 -15.03
CA LYS A 82 -8.71 3.27 -15.82
C LYS A 82 -8.55 1.75 -15.83
N ASN A 83 -7.32 1.26 -15.71
CA ASN A 83 -7.06 -0.18 -15.68
C ASN A 83 -7.64 -0.84 -14.42
N SER A 84 -7.84 -0.08 -13.35
CA SER A 84 -8.44 -0.60 -12.13
C SER A 84 -9.86 -1.07 -12.34
N LEU A 85 -10.58 -0.44 -13.26
CA LEU A 85 -11.97 -0.80 -13.53
C LEU A 85 -12.10 -2.20 -14.11
N GLU A 86 -11.05 -2.69 -14.78
CA GLU A 86 -11.04 -4.00 -15.42
C GLU A 86 -10.20 -5.04 -14.68
N SER A 87 -9.62 -4.66 -13.56
CA SER A 87 -8.74 -5.56 -12.82
C SER A 87 -9.50 -6.27 -11.72
N SER A 88 -9.88 -7.51 -11.96
CA SER A 88 -10.55 -8.32 -10.93
C SER A 88 -9.63 -8.57 -9.74
N GLY A 89 -8.33 -8.70 -9.98
CA GLY A 89 -7.36 -8.91 -8.91
C GLY A 89 -7.26 -7.73 -7.99
N GLN A 90 -7.11 -6.54 -8.54
CA GLN A 90 -7.03 -5.33 -7.71
C GLN A 90 -8.34 -5.11 -6.94
N LYS A 91 -9.47 -5.34 -7.59
CA LYS A 91 -10.76 -5.19 -6.92
C LYS A 91 -10.90 -6.17 -5.77
N TRP A 92 -10.42 -7.39 -5.95
CA TRP A 92 -10.45 -8.37 -4.89
C TRP A 92 -9.56 -7.95 -3.72
N GLU A 93 -8.37 -7.43 -4.01
CA GLU A 93 -7.45 -6.96 -2.97
C GLU A 93 -8.06 -5.82 -2.18
N ILE A 94 -8.71 -4.88 -2.87
CA ILE A 94 -9.38 -3.77 -2.22
C ILE A 94 -10.53 -4.27 -1.34
N GLY A 95 -11.33 -5.20 -1.86
CA GLY A 95 -12.40 -5.81 -1.09
C GLY A 95 -11.88 -6.54 0.15
N CYS A 96 -10.77 -7.24 -0.01
CA CYS A 96 -10.12 -7.93 1.10
C CYS A 96 -9.66 -6.95 2.17
N ALA A 97 -9.06 -5.82 1.76
CA ALA A 97 -8.63 -4.80 2.70
C ALA A 97 -9.81 -4.28 3.52
N LYS A 98 -10.95 -4.07 2.88
CA LYS A 98 -12.16 -3.62 3.57
C LYS A 98 -12.67 -4.68 4.55
N GLU A 99 -12.69 -5.93 4.14
CA GLU A 99 -13.10 -7.03 5.01
C GLU A 99 -12.21 -7.16 6.23
N GLU A 100 -10.91 -6.95 6.03
CA GLU A 100 -9.93 -7.02 7.13
C GLU A 100 -9.86 -5.71 7.91
N LYS A 101 -10.70 -4.73 7.57
CA LYS A 101 -10.79 -3.43 8.25
C LYS A 101 -9.45 -2.68 8.28
N LYS A 102 -8.69 -2.78 7.19
CA LYS A 102 -7.43 -2.06 7.06
C LYS A 102 -7.68 -0.65 6.52
N PRO A 103 -6.90 0.33 6.97
CA PRO A 103 -6.93 1.65 6.34
C PRO A 103 -6.62 1.51 4.85
N LEU A 104 -7.42 2.16 4.02
CA LEU A 104 -7.32 2.05 2.57
C LEU A 104 -7.32 3.44 1.96
N ARG A 105 -6.36 3.71 1.10
CA ARG A 105 -6.28 4.97 0.38
C ARG A 105 -5.83 4.70 -1.04
N GLY A 106 -6.38 5.48 -1.98
CA GLY A 106 -5.95 5.41 -3.36
C GLY A 106 -5.05 6.57 -3.73
N ILE A 107 -4.19 6.37 -4.72
CA ILE A 107 -3.48 7.47 -5.38
C ILE A 107 -3.69 7.29 -6.88
N PHE A 108 -3.84 8.41 -7.58
CA PHE A 108 -3.96 8.36 -9.05
C PHE A 108 -2.60 7.95 -9.62
N ALA A 109 -2.60 6.83 -10.35
CA ALA A 109 -1.35 6.28 -10.89
C ALA A 109 -0.73 7.16 -11.97
N TYR A 110 -1.55 7.93 -12.68
CA TYR A 110 -1.09 8.77 -13.78
C TYR A 110 -1.68 10.17 -13.68
N ARG A 111 -0.89 11.15 -14.11
CA ARG A 111 -1.28 12.56 -14.02
C ARG A 111 -2.60 12.85 -14.76
N ASP A 112 -2.79 12.24 -15.91
CA ASP A 112 -3.92 12.54 -16.77
C ASP A 112 -5.11 11.62 -16.56
N ASP A 113 -5.03 10.71 -15.61
CA ASP A 113 -6.06 9.72 -15.37
C ASP A 113 -6.66 9.95 -13.97
N ARG A 114 -7.88 10.46 -13.94
CA ARG A 114 -8.61 10.73 -12.69
C ARG A 114 -9.78 9.78 -12.54
N THR A 115 -9.58 8.53 -12.90
CA THR A 115 -10.60 7.50 -12.76
C THR A 115 -11.13 7.46 -11.34
N ASN A 116 -12.44 7.44 -11.21
CA ASN A 116 -13.09 7.32 -9.92
C ASN A 116 -13.38 5.85 -9.65
N LEU A 117 -12.66 5.29 -8.70
CA LEU A 117 -12.87 3.90 -8.29
C LEU A 117 -13.78 3.89 -7.08
N SER A 118 -14.98 3.35 -7.25
CA SER A 118 -16.00 3.36 -6.20
C SER A 118 -15.49 2.73 -4.91
N GLY A 119 -15.73 3.41 -3.80
CA GLY A 119 -15.36 2.91 -2.48
C GLY A 119 -13.90 3.13 -2.12
N VAL A 120 -13.14 3.85 -2.94
CA VAL A 120 -11.74 4.17 -2.67
C VAL A 120 -11.55 5.68 -2.71
N SER A 121 -11.18 6.24 -1.57
CA SER A 121 -10.83 7.66 -1.49
C SER A 121 -9.45 7.84 -2.10
N THR A 122 -9.37 8.60 -3.18
CA THR A 122 -8.15 8.70 -3.99
C THR A 122 -7.59 10.10 -3.98
N MET A 123 -6.27 10.21 -3.79
CA MET A 123 -5.58 11.50 -3.78
C MET A 123 -4.57 11.58 -4.93
N ILE A 124 -4.13 12.79 -5.24
CA ILE A 124 -3.09 13.01 -6.22
C ILE A 124 -1.79 12.38 -5.73
N TRP A 125 -1.01 11.83 -6.64
CA TRP A 125 0.29 11.24 -6.31
C TRP A 125 1.23 12.35 -5.85
N ASN A 126 1.42 12.45 -4.56
CA ASN A 126 2.29 13.42 -3.93
C ASN A 126 2.98 12.71 -2.78
N TRP A 127 4.31 12.67 -2.81
CA TRP A 127 5.04 11.89 -1.82
C TRP A 127 4.79 12.38 -0.39
N ASP A 128 4.70 13.69 -0.19
CA ASP A 128 4.45 14.21 1.14
C ASP A 128 3.08 13.79 1.67
N SER A 129 2.08 13.76 0.79
CA SER A 129 0.74 13.30 1.17
C SER A 129 0.73 11.81 1.49
N ILE A 130 1.46 11.03 0.71
CA ILE A 130 1.58 9.59 0.94
C ILE A 130 2.26 9.34 2.29
N LYS A 131 3.37 10.03 2.55
CA LYS A 131 4.07 9.90 3.84
C LYS A 131 3.18 10.26 5.01
N LYS A 132 2.43 11.35 4.88
CA LYS A 132 1.54 11.78 5.95
C LYS A 132 0.47 10.73 6.24
N TRP A 133 -0.11 10.18 5.18
CA TRP A 133 -1.10 9.12 5.35
C TRP A 133 -0.51 7.91 6.08
N ILE A 134 0.71 7.52 5.69
CA ILE A 134 1.38 6.38 6.32
C ILE A 134 1.70 6.69 7.79
N ASP A 135 2.18 7.87 8.07
CA ASP A 135 2.52 8.26 9.44
C ASP A 135 1.30 8.26 10.36
N ASP A 136 0.12 8.50 9.79
CA ASP A 136 -1.12 8.55 10.56
C ASP A 136 -1.75 7.16 10.79
N LEU A 137 -1.17 6.11 10.24
CA LEU A 137 -1.71 4.76 10.42
C LEU A 137 -1.58 4.22 11.83
#